data_28a6063e23ad2cb9f1f40e4e9defa9b9
#
_entry.id   28a6063e23ad2cb9f1f40e4e9defa9b9
#
_cell.length_a   1.000
_cell.length_b   1.000
_cell.length_c   1.000
_cell.angle_alpha   90.00
_cell.angle_beta   90.00
_cell.angle_gamma   90.00
#
_symmetry.space_group_name_H-M   'P 1'
#
loop_
_entity.id
_entity.type
_entity.pdbx_description
1 polymer ?
#
loop_
_entity_poly.entity_id
_entity_poly.type
_entity_poly.pdbx_seq_one_letter_code
_entity_poly.pdbx_strand_id
1 'polypeptide(L)'
;LAIDKARAQSMPKDNIEAAIKRASGKDSENFAEICYEGKGPHGVLVFVECATDNNTRTVANIKSYFNKSGGGIVPTGSLEFMFNRKAVFEFDKPENKSIEDIELELIESGLEEVEKVDDTIYVYGDYTNFGSLSQSLEDMGIDVKKASLERFAINQVEYTEEQLADIEKLID
;
A
#
# COMPACT_ATOMS: atom_id res chain seq x y z
N LEU A 1 -8.97 6.65 5.65
CA LEU A 1 -8.50 5.65 4.67
C LEU A 1 -9.30 4.33 4.75
N ALA A 2 -9.28 3.56 5.88
CA ALA A 2 -10.02 2.29 5.98
C ALA A 2 -11.54 2.50 5.91
N ILE A 3 -12.04 3.54 6.58
CA ILE A 3 -13.46 3.93 6.55
C ILE A 3 -13.89 4.32 5.13
N ASP A 4 -13.08 5.06 4.43
CA ASP A 4 -13.38 5.54 3.07
C ASP A 4 -13.38 4.38 2.07
N LYS A 5 -12.43 3.45 2.20
CA LYS A 5 -12.45 2.18 1.45
C LYS A 5 -13.72 1.37 1.70
N ALA A 6 -14.14 1.27 2.95
CA ALA A 6 -15.36 0.56 3.31
C ALA A 6 -16.62 1.23 2.72
N ARG A 7 -16.68 2.56 2.72
CA ARG A 7 -17.76 3.34 2.09
C ARG A 7 -17.77 3.15 0.57
N ALA A 8 -16.60 3.23 -0.08
CA ALA A 8 -16.46 3.01 -1.52
C ALA A 8 -16.92 1.61 -1.95
N GLN A 9 -16.76 0.60 -1.08
CA GLN A 9 -17.26 -0.76 -1.26
C GLN A 9 -18.72 -0.94 -0.83
N SER A 10 -19.47 0.16 -0.64
CA SER A 10 -20.88 0.16 -0.23
C SER A 10 -21.14 -0.59 1.08
N MET A 11 -20.17 -0.62 2.01
CA MET A 11 -20.38 -1.25 3.31
C MET A 11 -21.39 -0.45 4.13
N PRO A 12 -22.46 -1.08 4.71
CA PRO A 12 -23.42 -0.41 5.54
C PRO A 12 -22.76 0.33 6.72
N LYS A 13 -23.27 1.53 7.04
CA LYS A 13 -22.75 2.37 8.11
C LYS A 13 -22.65 1.63 9.44
N ASP A 14 -23.68 0.84 9.79
CA ASP A 14 -23.72 0.08 11.04
C ASP A 14 -22.58 -0.96 11.12
N ASN A 15 -22.21 -1.56 9.98
CA ASN A 15 -21.10 -2.51 9.90
C ASN A 15 -19.75 -1.79 10.07
N ILE A 16 -19.60 -0.57 9.51
CA ILE A 16 -18.42 0.27 9.70
C ILE A 16 -18.29 0.64 11.18
N GLU A 17 -19.35 1.13 11.81
CA GLU A 17 -19.36 1.51 13.22
C GLU A 17 -19.09 0.31 14.15
N ALA A 18 -19.66 -0.85 13.84
CA ALA A 18 -19.40 -2.09 14.58
C ALA A 18 -17.93 -2.54 14.44
N ALA A 19 -17.32 -2.37 13.26
CA ALA A 19 -15.91 -2.66 13.05
C ALA A 19 -15.00 -1.69 13.81
N ILE A 20 -15.29 -0.38 13.79
CA ILE A 20 -14.58 0.63 14.58
C ILE A 20 -14.68 0.29 16.07
N LYS A 21 -15.87 0.00 16.56
CA LYS A 21 -16.10 -0.36 17.97
C LYS A 21 -15.32 -1.59 18.40
N ARG A 22 -15.26 -2.62 17.54
CA ARG A 22 -14.43 -3.83 17.79
C ARG A 22 -12.94 -3.47 17.83
N ALA A 23 -12.47 -2.67 16.86
CA ALA A 23 -11.07 -2.24 16.79
C ALA A 23 -10.65 -1.31 17.94
N SER A 24 -11.60 -0.56 18.53
CA SER A 24 -11.36 0.31 19.69
C SER A 24 -11.53 -0.41 21.04
N GLY A 25 -11.88 -1.70 21.04
CA GLY A 25 -12.06 -2.51 22.25
C GLY A 25 -10.73 -2.94 22.87
N LYS A 26 -10.79 -3.51 24.10
CA LYS A 26 -9.60 -3.98 24.82
C LYS A 26 -8.79 -5.05 24.08
N ASP A 27 -9.38 -5.75 23.12
CA ASP A 27 -8.72 -6.78 22.32
C ASP A 27 -7.84 -6.19 21.21
N SER A 28 -7.98 -4.90 20.87
CA SER A 28 -7.16 -4.22 19.87
C SER A 28 -5.81 -3.73 20.40
N GLU A 29 -5.64 -3.67 21.72
CA GLU A 29 -4.42 -3.16 22.35
C GLU A 29 -3.20 -4.10 22.20
N ASN A 30 -3.42 -5.33 21.71
CA ASN A 30 -2.38 -6.35 21.61
C ASN A 30 -1.82 -6.59 20.21
N PHE A 31 -2.32 -5.89 19.17
CA PHE A 31 -1.80 -6.05 17.82
C PHE A 31 -0.57 -5.17 17.60
N ALA A 32 0.53 -5.82 17.16
CA ALA A 32 1.72 -5.14 16.69
C ALA A 32 1.75 -5.17 15.16
N GLU A 33 2.10 -4.04 14.54
CA GLU A 33 2.41 -3.97 13.12
C GLU A 33 3.88 -4.34 12.93
N ILE A 34 4.14 -5.35 12.09
CA ILE A 34 5.49 -5.83 11.81
C ILE A 34 5.63 -6.02 10.30
N CYS A 35 6.74 -5.53 9.77
CA CYS A 35 7.11 -5.76 8.38
C CYS A 35 8.24 -6.80 8.33
N TYR A 36 8.03 -7.86 7.55
CA TYR A 36 9.05 -8.84 7.22
C TYR A 36 9.56 -8.61 5.81
N GLU A 37 10.84 -8.80 5.63
CA GLU A 37 11.52 -8.71 4.35
C GLU A 37 12.04 -10.08 3.95
N GLY A 38 11.91 -10.43 2.68
CA GLY A 38 12.37 -11.72 2.20
C GLY A 38 12.71 -11.74 0.71
N LYS A 39 13.46 -12.77 0.35
CA LYS A 39 13.72 -13.13 -1.04
C LYS A 39 12.96 -14.40 -1.36
N GLY A 40 12.08 -14.31 -2.34
CA GLY A 40 11.31 -15.43 -2.86
C GLY A 40 12.01 -16.15 -4.00
N PRO A 41 11.28 -17.03 -4.72
CA PRO A 41 11.81 -17.73 -5.87
C PRO A 41 12.31 -16.75 -6.92
N HIS A 42 13.32 -17.18 -7.69
CA HIS A 42 13.98 -16.38 -8.74
C HIS A 42 14.57 -15.05 -8.25
N GLY A 43 14.73 -14.88 -6.91
CA GLY A 43 15.29 -13.67 -6.30
C GLY A 43 14.32 -12.51 -6.15
N VAL A 44 13.02 -12.71 -6.33
CA VAL A 44 12.02 -11.67 -6.11
C VAL A 44 12.10 -11.15 -4.67
N LEU A 45 12.03 -9.83 -4.53
CA LEU A 45 12.08 -9.16 -3.23
C LEU A 45 10.65 -8.89 -2.75
N VAL A 46 10.36 -9.27 -1.51
CA VAL A 46 9.01 -9.22 -0.96
C VAL A 46 9.02 -8.55 0.41
N PHE A 47 8.10 -7.60 0.60
CA PHE A 47 7.73 -7.05 1.90
C PHE A 47 6.39 -7.64 2.33
N VAL A 48 6.32 -8.10 3.58
CA VAL A 48 5.08 -8.64 4.16
C VAL A 48 4.72 -7.81 5.39
N GLU A 49 3.72 -6.96 5.26
CA GLU A 49 3.19 -6.15 6.36
C GLU A 49 2.13 -6.97 7.12
N CYS A 50 2.37 -7.16 8.40
CA CYS A 50 1.52 -7.97 9.27
C CYS A 50 0.99 -7.15 10.43
N ALA A 51 -0.30 -7.32 10.75
CA ALA A 51 -0.85 -6.94 12.03
C ALA A 51 -1.09 -8.23 12.85
N THR A 52 -0.43 -8.37 13.98
CA THR A 52 -0.47 -9.63 14.76
C THR A 52 -0.48 -9.42 16.27
N ASP A 53 -1.19 -10.28 16.96
CA ASP A 53 -1.21 -10.42 18.40
C ASP A 53 -0.12 -11.40 18.91
N ASN A 54 0.56 -12.11 17.99
CA ASN A 54 1.56 -13.14 18.34
C ASN A 54 2.72 -13.17 17.34
N ASN A 55 3.75 -12.40 17.61
CA ASN A 55 4.94 -12.27 16.76
C ASN A 55 5.66 -13.61 16.53
N THR A 56 5.71 -14.46 17.54
CA THR A 56 6.40 -15.77 17.46
C THR A 56 5.71 -16.68 16.45
N ARG A 57 4.38 -16.74 16.48
CA ARG A 57 3.57 -17.52 15.53
C ARG A 57 3.73 -16.94 14.13
N THR A 58 3.61 -15.62 13.98
CA THR A 58 3.67 -14.94 12.68
C THR A 58 5.02 -15.14 12.01
N VAL A 59 6.13 -14.90 12.69
CA VAL A 59 7.47 -15.08 12.11
C VAL A 59 7.72 -16.54 11.71
N ALA A 60 7.21 -17.51 12.48
CA ALA A 60 7.33 -18.92 12.14
C ALA A 60 6.56 -19.27 10.84
N ASN A 61 5.36 -18.73 10.68
CA ASN A 61 4.55 -18.92 9.49
C ASN A 61 5.21 -18.27 8.26
N ILE A 62 5.62 -17.00 8.35
CA ILE A 62 6.30 -16.29 7.27
C ILE A 62 7.57 -17.03 6.84
N LYS A 63 8.42 -17.46 7.79
CA LYS A 63 9.59 -18.30 7.48
C LYS A 63 9.21 -19.57 6.73
N SER A 64 8.14 -20.24 7.16
CA SER A 64 7.67 -21.47 6.52
C SER A 64 7.24 -21.24 5.06
N TYR A 65 6.51 -20.15 4.78
CA TYR A 65 6.06 -19.83 3.42
C TYR A 65 7.25 -19.54 2.50
N PHE A 66 8.18 -18.67 2.92
CA PHE A 66 9.38 -18.39 2.15
C PHE A 66 10.22 -19.65 1.90
N ASN A 67 10.45 -20.49 2.92
CA ASN A 67 11.22 -21.71 2.78
C ASN A 67 10.58 -22.71 1.82
N LYS A 68 9.25 -22.87 1.85
CA LYS A 68 8.50 -23.76 0.95
C LYS A 68 8.61 -23.34 -0.51
N SER A 69 8.68 -22.04 -0.76
CA SER A 69 8.84 -21.49 -2.11
C SER A 69 10.30 -21.39 -2.58
N GLY A 70 11.25 -21.93 -1.81
CA GLY A 70 12.68 -21.90 -2.15
C GLY A 70 13.39 -20.58 -1.85
N GLY A 71 12.75 -19.73 -1.02
CA GLY A 71 13.28 -18.45 -0.58
C GLY A 71 13.67 -18.42 0.89
N GLY A 72 13.69 -17.21 1.48
CA GLY A 72 13.95 -17.00 2.89
C GLY A 72 13.75 -15.56 3.31
N ILE A 73 13.49 -15.35 4.60
CA ILE A 73 13.46 -14.00 5.16
C ILE A 73 14.88 -13.46 5.34
N VAL A 74 15.01 -12.14 5.23
CA VAL A 74 16.25 -11.40 5.47
C VAL A 74 16.08 -10.50 6.71
N PRO A 75 17.17 -9.98 7.30
CA PRO A 75 17.07 -9.03 8.40
C PRO A 75 16.27 -7.78 7.97
N THR A 76 15.47 -7.24 8.89
CA THR A 76 14.69 -6.02 8.68
C THR A 76 15.60 -4.85 8.27
N GLY A 77 15.18 -4.06 7.28
CA GLY A 77 15.95 -2.96 6.71
C GLY A 77 16.93 -3.38 5.60
N SER A 78 17.04 -4.69 5.30
CA SER A 78 17.97 -5.17 4.27
C SER A 78 17.54 -4.81 2.85
N LEU A 79 16.26 -4.61 2.59
CA LEU A 79 15.69 -4.35 1.27
C LEU A 79 15.17 -2.92 1.10
N GLU A 80 15.07 -2.13 2.16
CA GLU A 80 14.47 -0.79 2.13
C GLU A 80 15.11 0.12 1.07
N PHE A 81 16.44 0.06 0.94
CA PHE A 81 17.17 0.89 -0.03
C PHE A 81 16.97 0.48 -1.51
N MET A 82 16.29 -0.62 -1.75
CA MET A 82 15.97 -1.11 -3.10
C MET A 82 14.58 -0.65 -3.58
N PHE A 83 13.84 0.05 -2.73
CA PHE A 83 12.48 0.50 -3.01
C PHE A 83 12.28 1.95 -2.58
N ASN A 84 11.50 2.68 -3.38
CA ASN A 84 10.93 3.96 -3.00
C ASN A 84 9.54 3.72 -2.40
N ARG A 85 9.31 4.19 -1.18
CA ARG A 85 7.97 4.16 -0.56
C ARG A 85 7.24 5.43 -0.95
N LYS A 86 6.09 5.27 -1.62
CA LYS A 86 5.30 6.40 -2.12
C LYS A 86 3.89 6.40 -1.56
N ALA A 87 3.33 7.59 -1.40
CA ALA A 87 1.91 7.82 -1.27
C ALA A 87 1.30 7.78 -2.67
N VAL A 88 0.23 7.01 -2.86
CA VAL A 88 -0.46 6.87 -4.15
C VAL A 88 -1.93 7.17 -3.95
N PHE A 89 -2.46 8.08 -4.78
CA PHE A 89 -3.88 8.43 -4.80
C PHE A 89 -4.43 8.20 -6.20
N GLU A 90 -5.60 7.59 -6.28
CA GLU A 90 -6.32 7.29 -7.52
C GLU A 90 -7.69 7.93 -7.47
N PHE A 91 -8.06 8.69 -8.52
CA PHE A 91 -9.36 9.33 -8.66
C PHE A 91 -9.73 9.55 -10.12
N ASP A 92 -11.02 9.75 -10.41
CA ASP A 92 -11.46 10.12 -11.74
C ASP A 92 -11.07 11.56 -12.05
N LYS A 93 -10.73 11.83 -13.32
CA LYS A 93 -10.44 13.18 -13.77
C LYS A 93 -11.65 14.09 -13.51
N PRO A 94 -11.50 15.16 -12.72
CA PRO A 94 -12.57 16.13 -12.51
C PRO A 94 -12.94 16.83 -13.82
N GLU A 95 -14.23 17.05 -14.07
CA GLU A 95 -14.71 17.74 -15.29
C GLU A 95 -14.31 19.22 -15.34
N ASN A 96 -14.14 19.82 -14.16
CA ASN A 96 -13.96 21.27 -13.99
C ASN A 96 -12.52 21.69 -13.65
N LYS A 97 -11.55 20.76 -13.67
CA LYS A 97 -10.13 21.04 -13.43
C LYS A 97 -9.26 20.37 -14.50
N SER A 98 -8.24 21.08 -14.94
CA SER A 98 -7.19 20.49 -15.77
C SER A 98 -6.19 19.70 -14.92
N ILE A 99 -5.39 18.85 -15.55
CA ILE A 99 -4.33 18.11 -14.86
C ILE A 99 -3.27 19.08 -14.36
N GLU A 100 -2.95 20.08 -15.18
CA GLU A 100 -1.98 21.13 -14.87
C GLU A 100 -2.39 21.94 -13.63
N ASP A 101 -3.70 22.23 -13.47
CA ASP A 101 -4.22 22.92 -12.29
C ASP A 101 -4.06 22.03 -11.04
N ILE A 102 -4.34 20.73 -11.15
CA ILE A 102 -4.18 19.77 -10.06
C ILE A 102 -2.71 19.65 -9.67
N GLU A 103 -1.80 19.55 -10.65
CA GLU A 103 -0.37 19.52 -10.40
C GLU A 103 0.11 20.76 -9.63
N LEU A 104 -0.29 21.94 -10.09
CA LEU A 104 0.10 23.21 -9.45
C LEU A 104 -0.38 23.30 -7.99
N GLU A 105 -1.62 22.89 -7.72
CA GLU A 105 -2.17 22.92 -6.37
C GLU A 105 -1.50 21.89 -5.44
N LEU A 106 -1.01 20.76 -5.98
CA LEU A 106 -0.40 19.68 -5.17
C LEU A 106 1.11 19.81 -4.98
N ILE A 107 1.81 20.68 -5.73
CA ILE A 107 3.28 20.85 -5.62
C ILE A 107 3.69 21.17 -4.17
N GLU A 108 3.02 22.13 -3.53
CA GLU A 108 3.34 22.53 -2.15
C GLU A 108 3.01 21.43 -1.12
N SER A 109 2.15 20.48 -1.49
CA SER A 109 1.75 19.34 -0.64
C SER A 109 2.65 18.12 -0.80
N GLY A 110 3.68 18.22 -1.65
CA GLY A 110 4.67 17.16 -1.84
C GLY A 110 4.36 16.22 -3.00
N LEU A 111 3.71 16.73 -4.05
CA LEU A 111 3.57 16.02 -5.31
C LEU A 111 4.94 15.75 -5.94
N GLU A 112 5.16 14.51 -6.39
CA GLU A 112 6.33 14.13 -7.19
C GLU A 112 5.96 13.87 -8.65
N GLU A 113 4.82 13.21 -8.89
CA GLU A 113 4.41 12.79 -10.23
C GLU A 113 2.89 12.69 -10.33
N VAL A 114 2.35 13.03 -11.50
CA VAL A 114 0.97 12.78 -11.89
C VAL A 114 0.96 11.95 -13.16
N GLU A 115 0.19 10.89 -13.16
CA GLU A 115 -0.02 10.04 -14.32
C GLU A 115 -1.51 10.00 -14.67
N LYS A 116 -1.82 10.06 -15.96
CA LYS A 116 -3.17 9.86 -16.46
C LYS A 116 -3.24 8.59 -17.29
N VAL A 117 -4.11 7.68 -16.87
CA VAL A 117 -4.43 6.45 -17.61
C VAL A 117 -5.92 6.48 -17.90
N ASP A 118 -6.29 6.64 -19.16
CA ASP A 118 -7.66 6.86 -19.61
C ASP A 118 -8.33 8.06 -18.91
N ASP A 119 -9.38 7.82 -18.12
CA ASP A 119 -10.09 8.83 -17.34
C ASP A 119 -9.69 8.84 -15.85
N THR A 120 -8.70 8.04 -15.48
CA THR A 120 -8.19 7.94 -14.11
C THR A 120 -6.89 8.72 -13.95
N ILE A 121 -6.77 9.46 -12.86
CA ILE A 121 -5.56 10.19 -12.48
C ILE A 121 -4.92 9.46 -11.29
N TYR A 122 -3.62 9.28 -11.38
CA TYR A 122 -2.77 8.78 -10.31
C TYR A 122 -1.84 9.89 -9.87
N VAL A 123 -1.81 10.14 -8.57
CA VAL A 123 -0.93 11.12 -7.91
C VAL A 123 0.06 10.37 -7.04
N TYR A 124 1.34 10.67 -7.20
CA TYR A 124 2.43 10.07 -6.43
C TYR A 124 3.19 11.15 -5.66
N GLY A 125 3.56 10.84 -4.43
CA GLY A 125 4.44 11.66 -3.60
C GLY A 125 5.23 10.79 -2.64
N ASP A 126 6.19 11.36 -1.92
CA ASP A 126 6.87 10.65 -0.84
C ASP A 126 5.84 10.19 0.22
N TYR A 127 6.07 9.02 0.80
CA TYR A 127 5.15 8.44 1.79
C TYR A 127 4.90 9.35 3.00
N THR A 128 5.86 10.22 3.35
CA THR A 128 5.74 11.20 4.43
C THR A 128 4.73 12.30 4.12
N ASN A 129 4.47 12.55 2.84
CA ASN A 129 3.53 13.56 2.35
C ASN A 129 2.10 13.02 2.17
N PHE A 130 1.82 11.78 2.60
CA PHE A 130 0.48 11.18 2.47
C PHE A 130 -0.61 12.06 3.08
N GLY A 131 -0.38 12.60 4.27
CA GLY A 131 -1.36 13.45 4.97
C GLY A 131 -1.62 14.78 4.28
N SER A 132 -0.56 15.47 3.83
CA SER A 132 -0.67 16.76 3.14
C SER A 132 -1.33 16.61 1.76
N LEU A 133 -0.96 15.59 0.99
CA LEU A 133 -1.59 15.30 -0.29
C LEU A 133 -3.07 14.93 -0.14
N SER A 134 -3.40 14.08 0.85
CA SER A 134 -4.79 13.71 1.13
C SER A 134 -5.65 14.91 1.48
N GLN A 135 -5.13 15.83 2.33
CA GLN A 135 -5.85 17.03 2.71
C GLN A 135 -6.07 17.97 1.53
N SER A 136 -5.04 18.20 0.70
CA SER A 136 -5.16 19.05 -0.47
C SER A 136 -6.15 18.51 -1.51
N LEU A 137 -6.19 17.19 -1.73
CA LEU A 137 -7.18 16.56 -2.59
C LEU A 137 -8.61 16.74 -2.05
N GLU A 138 -8.79 16.61 -0.73
CA GLU A 138 -10.08 16.88 -0.05
C GLU A 138 -10.49 18.33 -0.18
N ASP A 139 -9.57 19.29 0.06
CA ASP A 139 -9.82 20.73 -0.06
C ASP A 139 -10.19 21.15 -1.50
N MET A 140 -9.63 20.46 -2.50
CA MET A 140 -10.00 20.61 -3.91
C MET A 140 -11.36 19.98 -4.26
N GLY A 141 -11.98 19.26 -3.34
CA GLY A 141 -13.25 18.54 -3.56
C GLY A 141 -13.11 17.32 -4.48
N ILE A 142 -11.91 16.73 -4.55
CA ILE A 142 -11.65 15.53 -5.35
C ILE A 142 -12.05 14.29 -4.55
N ASP A 143 -12.91 13.46 -5.15
CA ASP A 143 -13.33 12.18 -4.58
C ASP A 143 -12.28 11.10 -4.87
N VAL A 144 -11.43 10.82 -3.88
CA VAL A 144 -10.35 9.84 -3.99
C VAL A 144 -10.92 8.43 -3.89
N LYS A 145 -10.83 7.66 -4.98
CA LYS A 145 -11.26 6.26 -5.04
C LYS A 145 -10.36 5.32 -4.23
N LYS A 146 -9.06 5.52 -4.38
CA LYS A 146 -8.05 4.71 -3.67
C LYS A 146 -6.93 5.61 -3.18
N ALA A 147 -6.50 5.37 -1.95
CA ALA A 147 -5.29 5.95 -1.38
C ALA A 147 -4.51 4.85 -0.66
N SER A 148 -3.21 4.75 -0.93
CA SER A 148 -2.35 3.69 -0.40
C SER A 148 -0.92 4.19 -0.23
N LEU A 149 -0.17 3.47 0.62
CA LEU A 149 1.27 3.54 0.65
C LEU A 149 1.81 2.32 -0.11
N GLU A 150 2.62 2.55 -1.12
CA GLU A 150 3.14 1.50 -1.99
C GLU A 150 4.67 1.57 -2.06
N ARG A 151 5.30 0.43 -2.35
CA ARG A 151 6.75 0.33 -2.54
C ARG A 151 7.03 0.05 -4.01
N PHE A 152 7.79 0.95 -4.63
CA PHE A 152 8.20 0.83 -6.02
C PHE A 152 9.67 0.43 -6.09
N ALA A 153 9.97 -0.65 -6.80
CA ALA A 153 11.34 -1.09 -7.00
C ALA A 153 12.13 -0.01 -7.77
N ILE A 154 13.31 0.35 -7.26
CA ILE A 154 14.23 1.28 -7.95
C ILE A 154 14.75 0.63 -9.23
N ASN A 155 15.05 -0.67 -9.17
CA ASN A 155 15.46 -1.46 -10.33
C ASN A 155 14.42 -2.54 -10.59
N GLN A 156 13.70 -2.42 -11.69
CA GLN A 156 12.74 -3.43 -12.13
C GLN A 156 13.46 -4.63 -12.74
N VAL A 157 12.93 -5.83 -12.51
CA VAL A 157 13.40 -7.10 -13.06
C VAL A 157 12.24 -7.73 -13.81
N GLU A 158 12.51 -8.16 -15.04
CA GLU A 158 11.54 -8.91 -15.83
C GLU A 158 11.61 -10.41 -15.48
N TYR A 159 10.46 -11.03 -15.36
CA TYR A 159 10.30 -12.46 -15.11
C TYR A 159 9.56 -13.13 -16.26
N THR A 160 9.91 -14.37 -16.57
CA THR A 160 9.14 -15.19 -17.51
C THR A 160 7.82 -15.62 -16.89
N GLU A 161 6.85 -16.08 -17.72
CA GLU A 161 5.56 -16.59 -17.22
C GLU A 161 5.73 -17.75 -16.22
N GLU A 162 6.69 -18.65 -16.46
CA GLU A 162 6.98 -19.75 -15.55
C GLU A 162 7.52 -19.27 -14.21
N GLN A 163 8.41 -18.26 -14.21
CA GLN A 163 8.93 -17.64 -12.99
C GLN A 163 7.85 -16.89 -12.23
N LEU A 164 6.94 -16.20 -12.92
CA LEU A 164 5.80 -15.51 -12.32
C LEU A 164 4.87 -16.52 -11.62
N ALA A 165 4.59 -17.67 -12.23
CA ALA A 165 3.77 -18.70 -11.61
C ALA A 165 4.39 -19.26 -10.31
N ASP A 166 5.72 -19.31 -10.21
CA ASP A 166 6.39 -19.70 -8.95
C ASP A 166 6.34 -18.58 -7.89
N ILE A 167 6.40 -17.32 -8.32
CA ILE A 167 6.28 -16.18 -7.42
C ILE A 167 4.85 -16.07 -6.86
N GLU A 168 3.84 -16.29 -7.70
CA GLU A 168 2.43 -16.30 -7.30
C GLU A 168 2.15 -17.33 -6.20
N LYS A 169 2.73 -18.52 -6.28
CA LYS A 169 2.61 -19.56 -5.23
C LYS A 169 3.15 -19.13 -3.86
N LEU A 170 4.04 -18.14 -3.81
CA LEU A 170 4.51 -17.58 -2.53
C LEU A 170 3.50 -16.59 -1.97
N ILE A 171 2.79 -15.87 -2.84
CA ILE A 171 1.87 -14.79 -2.47
C ILE A 171 0.50 -15.36 -2.06
N ASP A 172 0.06 -16.45 -2.66
CA ASP A 172 -1.18 -17.19 -2.36
C ASP A 172 -1.07 -18.00 -1.03
#